data_7496b4a65c48d7ee194b6527fad1827b
#
_entry.id   7496b4a65c48d7ee194b6527fad1827b
#
_cell.length_a   1.000
_cell.length_b   1.000
_cell.length_c   1.000
_cell.angle_alpha   90.00
_cell.angle_beta   90.00
_cell.angle_gamma   90.00
#
_symmetry.space_group_name_H-M   'P 1'
#
loop_
_entity.id
_entity.type
_entity.pdbx_description
1 polymer ?
#
loop_
_entity_poly.entity_id
_entity_poly.type
_entity_poly.pdbx_seq_one_letter_code
_entity_poly.pdbx_strand_id
1 'polypeptide(L)'
;MSDSNVIKKYNASNINVPSSMLDWMRSNHAGETGAVWIYMGAKCIFWNKKIQDMTKEHYETEKNHLIVMSHILPKNIHSKLLILWRILGFGLGFFSALLGYKFFCVTIQSVETFVEEHYQEQIDFLFLIEYGWHINCRFNLILRS
;
A
#
# COMPACT_ATOMS: atom_id res chain seq x y z
N MET A 1 -0.95 -18.72 -4.19
CA MET A 1 -2.41 -18.60 -4.00
C MET A 1 -2.98 -17.99 -5.27
N SER A 2 -4.19 -18.35 -5.75
CA SER A 2 -4.76 -17.67 -6.92
C SER A 2 -5.30 -16.29 -6.51
N ASP A 3 -5.31 -15.31 -7.44
CA ASP A 3 -5.77 -13.94 -7.16
C ASP A 3 -7.20 -13.92 -6.62
N SER A 4 -8.09 -14.81 -7.13
CA SER A 4 -9.45 -14.96 -6.64
C SER A 4 -9.55 -15.38 -5.17
N ASN A 5 -8.61 -16.19 -4.69
CA ASN A 5 -8.56 -16.60 -3.27
C ASN A 5 -8.06 -15.45 -2.38
N VAL A 6 -7.14 -14.63 -2.87
CA VAL A 6 -6.68 -13.41 -2.18
C VAL A 6 -7.84 -12.44 -2.04
N ILE A 7 -8.54 -12.12 -3.13
CA ILE A 7 -9.68 -11.20 -3.14
C ILE A 7 -10.76 -11.62 -2.14
N LYS A 8 -11.09 -12.92 -2.08
CA LYS A 8 -12.05 -13.47 -1.10
C LYS A 8 -11.54 -13.33 0.33
N LYS A 9 -10.27 -13.65 0.59
CA LYS A 9 -9.66 -13.57 1.93
C LYS A 9 -9.76 -12.15 2.52
N TYR A 10 -9.59 -11.12 1.68
CA TYR A 10 -9.64 -9.72 2.10
C TYR A 10 -11.03 -9.07 1.92
N ASN A 11 -12.09 -9.86 1.60
CA ASN A 11 -13.45 -9.37 1.35
C ASN A 11 -13.52 -8.24 0.30
N ALA A 12 -12.63 -8.26 -0.69
CA ALA A 12 -12.47 -7.18 -1.67
C ALA A 12 -13.41 -7.29 -2.88
N SER A 13 -14.26 -8.32 -2.94
CA SER A 13 -15.10 -8.63 -4.14
C SER A 13 -16.11 -7.54 -4.51
N ASN A 14 -16.60 -6.77 -3.51
CA ASN A 14 -17.70 -5.82 -3.68
C ASN A 14 -17.34 -4.40 -3.20
N ILE A 15 -16.05 -4.08 -3.11
CA ILE A 15 -15.60 -2.74 -2.69
C ILE A 15 -15.79 -1.79 -3.88
N ASN A 16 -16.59 -0.74 -3.67
CA ASN A 16 -16.71 0.37 -4.60
C ASN A 16 -16.00 1.59 -4.03
N VAL A 17 -14.97 2.06 -4.72
CA VAL A 17 -14.18 3.19 -4.29
C VAL A 17 -14.88 4.50 -4.71
N PRO A 18 -15.22 5.39 -3.76
CA PRO A 18 -15.75 6.70 -4.08
C PRO A 18 -14.79 7.51 -4.97
N SER A 19 -15.34 8.30 -5.89
CA SER A 19 -14.52 9.12 -6.81
C SER A 19 -13.57 10.08 -6.08
N SER A 20 -13.96 10.58 -4.91
CA SER A 20 -13.13 11.45 -4.05
C SER A 20 -11.89 10.74 -3.49
N MET A 21 -11.86 9.40 -3.47
CA MET A 21 -10.75 8.62 -2.94
C MET A 21 -9.83 8.05 -4.02
N LEU A 22 -10.16 8.20 -5.30
CA LEU A 22 -9.41 7.57 -6.40
C LEU A 22 -7.94 8.00 -6.44
N ASP A 23 -7.62 9.24 -6.10
CA ASP A 23 -6.24 9.74 -6.10
C ASP A 23 -5.42 9.09 -4.97
N TRP A 24 -6.01 8.92 -3.79
CA TRP A 24 -5.37 8.19 -2.69
C TRP A 24 -5.17 6.73 -3.02
N MET A 25 -6.21 6.07 -3.54
CA MET A 25 -6.11 4.67 -3.94
C MET A 25 -5.08 4.45 -5.05
N ARG A 26 -4.91 5.43 -5.95
CA ARG A 26 -3.84 5.42 -6.96
C ARG A 26 -2.45 5.51 -6.32
N SER A 27 -2.29 6.36 -5.30
CA SER A 27 -1.05 6.46 -4.53
C SER A 27 -0.74 5.16 -3.80
N ASN A 28 -1.74 4.61 -3.11
CA ASN A 28 -1.63 3.35 -2.38
C ASN A 28 -1.23 2.20 -3.32
N HIS A 29 -1.90 2.06 -4.48
CA HIS A 29 -1.53 1.06 -5.48
C HIS A 29 -0.09 1.21 -6.00
N ALA A 30 0.38 2.46 -6.16
CA ALA A 30 1.76 2.71 -6.55
C ALA A 30 2.74 2.34 -5.43
N GLY A 31 2.39 2.63 -4.17
CA GLY A 31 3.16 2.23 -2.98
C GLY A 31 3.30 0.71 -2.87
N GLU A 32 2.18 -0.03 -2.96
CA GLU A 32 2.19 -1.50 -2.97
C GLU A 32 3.03 -2.08 -4.10
N THR A 33 2.98 -1.43 -5.29
CA THR A 33 3.87 -1.81 -6.40
C THR A 33 5.33 -1.64 -6.01
N GLY A 34 5.70 -0.52 -5.41
CA GLY A 34 7.05 -0.25 -4.92
C GLY A 34 7.49 -1.28 -3.87
N ALA A 35 6.64 -1.58 -2.88
CA ALA A 35 6.91 -2.54 -1.80
C ALA A 35 7.23 -3.94 -2.35
N VAL A 36 6.41 -4.46 -3.27
CA VAL A 36 6.70 -5.75 -3.94
C VAL A 36 8.08 -5.74 -4.61
N TRP A 37 8.45 -4.64 -5.27
CA TRP A 37 9.73 -4.55 -5.97
C TRP A 37 10.94 -4.33 -5.05
N ILE A 38 10.76 -3.79 -3.84
CA ILE A 38 11.80 -3.78 -2.79
C ILE A 38 12.21 -5.22 -2.48
N TYR A 39 11.26 -6.10 -2.22
CA TYR A 39 11.58 -7.50 -1.95
C TYR A 39 12.12 -8.24 -3.17
N MET A 40 11.68 -7.87 -4.39
CA MET A 40 12.27 -8.41 -5.63
C MET A 40 13.74 -8.04 -5.77
N GLY A 41 14.13 -6.81 -5.44
CA GLY A 41 15.53 -6.38 -5.41
C GLY A 41 16.35 -7.12 -4.36
N ALA A 42 15.81 -7.25 -3.14
CA ALA A 42 16.47 -7.95 -2.03
C ALA A 42 16.69 -9.46 -2.32
N LYS A 43 15.80 -10.09 -3.08
CA LYS A 43 15.96 -11.49 -3.53
C LYS A 43 17.26 -11.75 -4.30
N CYS A 44 17.82 -10.74 -4.95
CA CYS A 44 19.08 -10.86 -5.68
C CYS A 44 20.27 -11.12 -4.76
N ILE A 45 20.14 -10.84 -3.45
CA ILE A 45 21.19 -11.10 -2.43
C ILE A 45 21.04 -12.51 -1.87
N PHE A 46 21.17 -13.50 -2.77
CA PHE A 46 20.89 -14.92 -2.48
C PHE A 46 21.84 -15.58 -1.49
N TRP A 47 23.01 -15.00 -1.24
CA TRP A 47 24.01 -15.53 -0.30
C TRP A 47 23.73 -15.18 1.16
N ASN A 48 22.82 -14.26 1.45
CA ASN A 48 22.47 -13.86 2.82
C ASN A 48 21.14 -14.50 3.25
N LYS A 49 21.24 -15.59 4.01
CA LYS A 49 20.07 -16.36 4.44
C LYS A 49 19.04 -15.53 5.22
N LYS A 50 19.47 -14.61 6.10
CA LYS A 50 18.54 -13.77 6.89
C LYS A 50 17.70 -12.86 5.99
N ILE A 51 18.33 -12.28 4.94
CA ILE A 51 17.64 -11.46 3.95
C ILE A 51 16.65 -12.33 3.16
N GLN A 52 17.07 -13.54 2.75
CA GLN A 52 16.19 -14.43 2.00
C GLN A 52 14.97 -14.89 2.80
N ASP A 53 15.17 -15.26 4.07
CA ASP A 53 14.07 -15.68 4.95
C ASP A 53 13.07 -14.53 5.16
N MET A 54 13.53 -13.33 5.51
CA MET A 54 12.70 -12.13 5.64
C MET A 54 11.97 -11.77 4.34
N THR A 55 12.70 -11.78 3.23
CA THR A 55 12.13 -11.47 1.91
C THR A 55 11.03 -12.46 1.52
N LYS A 56 11.21 -13.75 1.80
CA LYS A 56 10.22 -14.79 1.52
C LYS A 56 8.93 -14.58 2.33
N GLU A 57 9.07 -14.21 3.59
CA GLU A 57 7.93 -13.97 4.49
C GLU A 57 7.10 -12.77 4.05
N HIS A 58 7.74 -11.62 3.83
CA HIS A 58 7.05 -10.37 3.54
C HIS A 58 6.59 -10.24 2.09
N TYR A 59 7.36 -10.76 1.13
CA TYR A 59 7.02 -10.64 -0.30
C TYR A 59 5.61 -11.14 -0.65
N GLU A 60 5.19 -12.27 -0.08
CA GLU A 60 3.86 -12.83 -0.37
C GLU A 60 2.74 -11.95 0.24
N THR A 61 3.01 -11.30 1.37
CA THR A 61 2.08 -10.35 1.99
C THR A 61 1.89 -9.13 1.10
N GLU A 62 2.98 -8.48 0.69
CA GLU A 62 2.92 -7.30 -0.17
C GLU A 62 2.31 -7.61 -1.54
N LYS A 63 2.63 -8.77 -2.09
CA LYS A 63 2.00 -9.24 -3.33
C LYS A 63 0.48 -9.38 -3.19
N ASN A 64 0.00 -9.88 -2.04
CA ASN A 64 -1.44 -10.00 -1.78
C ASN A 64 -2.09 -8.61 -1.66
N HIS A 65 -1.44 -7.64 -1.00
CA HIS A 65 -1.91 -6.26 -0.92
C HIS A 65 -2.01 -5.65 -2.32
N LEU A 66 -0.98 -5.81 -3.14
CA LEU A 66 -1.00 -5.33 -4.52
C LEU A 66 -2.12 -5.96 -5.36
N ILE A 67 -2.41 -7.26 -5.19
CA ILE A 67 -3.52 -7.93 -5.88
C ILE A 67 -4.85 -7.29 -5.47
N VAL A 68 -5.08 -7.06 -4.17
CA VAL A 68 -6.29 -6.41 -3.66
C VAL A 68 -6.42 -4.99 -4.23
N MET A 69 -5.37 -4.17 -4.13
CA MET A 69 -5.37 -2.81 -4.66
C MET A 69 -5.61 -2.78 -6.17
N SER A 70 -5.00 -3.69 -6.93
CA SER A 70 -5.21 -3.80 -8.38
C SER A 70 -6.62 -4.26 -8.75
N HIS A 71 -7.31 -4.97 -7.85
CA HIS A 71 -8.69 -5.41 -8.06
C HIS A 71 -9.70 -4.29 -7.83
N ILE A 72 -9.53 -3.53 -6.74
CA ILE A 72 -10.48 -2.46 -6.36
C ILE A 72 -10.29 -1.16 -7.14
N LEU A 73 -9.09 -0.91 -7.69
CA LEU A 73 -8.78 0.30 -8.45
C LEU A 73 -8.95 0.05 -9.96
N PRO A 74 -9.79 0.82 -10.67
CA PRO A 74 -9.93 0.70 -12.12
C PRO A 74 -8.60 0.90 -12.85
N LYS A 75 -8.30 0.07 -13.85
CA LYS A 75 -7.01 0.08 -14.57
C LYS A 75 -6.66 1.42 -15.21
N ASN A 76 -7.65 2.17 -15.67
CA ASN A 76 -7.46 3.51 -16.24
C ASN A 76 -7.05 4.57 -15.23
N ILE A 77 -7.19 4.28 -13.91
CA ILE A 77 -6.80 5.17 -12.81
C ILE A 77 -5.39 4.83 -12.30
N HIS A 78 -4.81 3.69 -12.66
CA HIS A 78 -3.46 3.33 -12.22
C HIS A 78 -2.45 4.43 -12.53
N SER A 79 -1.44 4.58 -11.68
CA SER A 79 -0.37 5.56 -11.88
C SER A 79 0.41 5.29 -13.18
N LYS A 80 0.64 6.32 -13.97
CA LYS A 80 1.51 6.24 -15.16
C LYS A 80 2.99 6.05 -14.78
N LEU A 81 3.33 6.30 -13.53
CA LEU A 81 4.69 6.19 -12.99
C LEU A 81 5.00 4.81 -12.39
N LEU A 82 4.17 3.79 -12.62
CA LEU A 82 4.39 2.45 -12.04
C LEU A 82 5.76 1.87 -12.41
N ILE A 83 6.26 2.14 -13.61
CA ILE A 83 7.60 1.69 -14.04
C ILE A 83 8.66 2.34 -13.17
N LEU A 84 8.54 3.63 -12.88
CA LEU A 84 9.45 4.34 -12.00
C LEU A 84 9.41 3.76 -10.57
N TRP A 85 8.23 3.52 -10.02
CA TRP A 85 8.05 2.88 -8.71
C TRP A 85 8.71 1.50 -8.63
N ARG A 86 8.61 0.70 -9.72
CA ARG A 86 9.29 -0.60 -9.82
C ARG A 86 10.81 -0.46 -9.78
N ILE A 87 11.35 0.46 -10.57
CA ILE A 87 12.81 0.69 -10.63
C ILE A 87 13.33 1.18 -9.29
N LEU A 88 12.67 2.18 -8.68
CA LEU A 88 13.06 2.73 -7.39
C LEU A 88 12.94 1.69 -6.27
N GLY A 89 11.82 0.95 -6.21
CA GLY A 89 11.63 -0.12 -5.24
C GLY A 89 12.69 -1.21 -5.38
N PHE A 90 12.94 -1.70 -6.61
CA PHE A 90 13.98 -2.69 -6.87
C PHE A 90 15.37 -2.19 -6.42
N GLY A 91 15.73 -0.97 -6.82
CA GLY A 91 17.01 -0.37 -6.43
C GLY A 91 17.14 -0.24 -4.91
N LEU A 92 16.10 0.27 -4.24
CA LEU A 92 16.10 0.42 -2.79
C LEU A 92 16.30 -0.93 -2.09
N GLY A 93 15.56 -1.96 -2.52
CA GLY A 93 15.69 -3.30 -1.96
C GLY A 93 17.04 -3.94 -2.23
N PHE A 94 17.54 -3.84 -3.47
CA PHE A 94 18.84 -4.40 -3.86
C PHE A 94 20.00 -3.75 -3.09
N PHE A 95 20.08 -2.43 -3.10
CA PHE A 95 21.20 -1.72 -2.47
C PHE A 95 21.18 -1.81 -0.94
N SER A 96 19.99 -1.70 -0.31
CA SER A 96 19.89 -1.86 1.14
C SER A 96 20.25 -3.27 1.58
N ALA A 97 19.81 -4.29 0.86
CA ALA A 97 20.16 -5.68 1.13
C ALA A 97 21.65 -5.99 0.86
N LEU A 98 22.26 -5.36 -0.17
CA LEU A 98 23.69 -5.46 -0.47
C LEU A 98 24.55 -4.90 0.67
N LEU A 99 24.11 -3.81 1.33
CA LEU A 99 24.77 -3.24 2.50
C LEU A 99 24.61 -4.09 3.77
N GLY A 100 23.78 -5.12 3.71
CA GLY A 100 23.65 -6.13 4.75
C GLY A 100 22.30 -6.11 5.48
N TYR A 101 22.08 -7.19 6.24
CA TYR A 101 20.78 -7.46 6.88
C TYR A 101 20.28 -6.31 7.78
N LYS A 102 21.15 -5.71 8.61
CA LYS A 102 20.75 -4.61 9.50
C LYS A 102 20.28 -3.39 8.70
N PHE A 103 20.98 -3.06 7.63
CA PHE A 103 20.63 -1.92 6.78
C PHE A 103 19.32 -2.17 6.06
N PHE A 104 19.12 -3.39 5.56
CA PHE A 104 17.87 -3.79 4.94
C PHE A 104 16.69 -3.69 5.93
N CYS A 105 16.84 -4.17 7.17
CA CYS A 105 15.79 -4.04 8.21
C CYS A 105 15.43 -2.59 8.50
N VAL A 106 16.43 -1.69 8.65
CA VAL A 106 16.17 -0.26 8.88
C VAL A 106 15.43 0.35 7.69
N THR A 107 15.80 0.00 6.46
CA THR A 107 15.13 0.46 5.24
C THR A 107 13.68 0.02 5.21
N ILE A 108 13.40 -1.27 5.46
CA ILE A 108 12.03 -1.79 5.50
C ILE A 108 11.23 -1.08 6.60
N GLN A 109 11.76 -0.97 7.82
CA GLN A 109 11.09 -0.28 8.91
C GLN A 109 10.73 1.17 8.55
N SER A 110 11.64 1.90 7.89
CA SER A 110 11.38 3.28 7.46
C SER A 110 10.27 3.35 6.40
N VAL A 111 10.24 2.40 5.46
CA VAL A 111 9.18 2.32 4.44
C VAL A 111 7.84 1.98 5.09
N GLU A 112 7.78 1.00 5.99
CA GLU A 112 6.56 0.61 6.69
C GLU A 112 6.01 1.75 7.55
N THR A 113 6.87 2.46 8.30
CA THR A 113 6.46 3.65 9.08
C THR A 113 5.85 4.72 8.17
N PHE A 114 6.50 5.03 7.05
CA PHE A 114 5.97 6.00 6.09
C PHE A 114 4.61 5.58 5.53
N VAL A 115 4.43 4.32 5.20
CA VAL A 115 3.16 3.77 4.68
C VAL A 115 2.08 3.83 5.76
N GLU A 116 2.40 3.47 7.01
CA GLU A 116 1.49 3.52 8.14
C GLU A 116 1.00 4.96 8.40
N GLU A 117 1.90 5.93 8.45
CA GLU A 117 1.56 7.35 8.57
C GLU A 117 0.65 7.82 7.44
N HIS A 118 0.95 7.45 6.20
CA HIS A 118 0.16 7.80 5.03
C HIS A 118 -1.27 7.21 5.08
N TYR A 119 -1.42 5.95 5.52
CA TYR A 119 -2.74 5.35 5.72
C TYR A 119 -3.49 6.00 6.90
N GLN A 120 -2.79 6.35 7.99
CA GLN A 120 -3.41 7.01 9.14
C GLN A 120 -3.98 8.38 8.76
N GLU A 121 -3.26 9.18 7.98
CA GLU A 121 -3.75 10.46 7.44
C GLU A 121 -5.04 10.27 6.62
N GLN A 122 -5.13 9.23 5.81
CA GLN A 122 -6.33 8.92 5.02
C GLN A 122 -7.51 8.53 5.91
N ILE A 123 -7.27 7.74 6.95
CA ILE A 123 -8.29 7.32 7.93
C ILE A 123 -8.80 8.53 8.69
N ASP A 124 -7.92 9.38 9.19
CA ASP A 124 -8.27 10.59 9.95
C ASP A 124 -9.11 11.55 9.11
N PHE A 125 -8.77 11.71 7.83
CA PHE A 125 -9.55 12.53 6.90
C PHE A 125 -10.96 11.95 6.68
N LEU A 126 -11.11 10.63 6.54
CA LEU A 126 -12.40 9.98 6.40
C LEU A 126 -13.27 10.18 7.64
N PHE A 127 -12.70 10.05 8.84
CA PHE A 127 -13.41 10.35 10.08
C PHE A 127 -13.87 11.81 10.15
N LEU A 128 -13.03 12.77 9.75
CA LEU A 128 -13.40 14.19 9.72
C LEU A 128 -14.56 14.46 8.77
N ILE A 129 -14.60 13.82 7.60
CA ILE A 129 -15.73 13.95 6.67
C ILE A 129 -17.01 13.36 7.29
N GLU A 130 -16.94 12.18 7.85
CA GLU A 130 -18.10 11.50 8.44
C GLU A 130 -18.67 12.30 9.64
N TYR A 131 -17.81 12.76 10.54
CA TYR A 131 -18.23 13.62 11.66
C TYR A 131 -18.67 15.01 11.21
N GLY A 132 -18.02 15.61 10.23
CA GLY A 132 -18.41 16.90 9.65
C GLY A 132 -19.80 16.87 9.01
N TRP A 133 -20.19 15.75 8.39
CA TRP A 133 -21.55 15.53 7.89
C TRP A 133 -22.57 15.47 9.02
N HIS A 134 -22.27 14.78 10.11
CA HIS A 134 -23.16 14.70 11.26
C HIS A 134 -23.33 16.04 11.99
N ILE A 135 -22.29 16.85 12.08
CA ILE A 135 -22.34 18.19 12.67
C ILE A 135 -23.17 19.12 11.77
N ASN A 136 -22.95 19.13 10.45
CA ASN A 136 -23.72 19.96 9.51
C ASN A 136 -25.19 19.55 9.44
N CYS A 137 -25.53 18.29 9.50
CA CYS A 137 -26.92 17.83 9.58
C CYS A 137 -27.59 18.28 10.87
N ARG A 138 -26.91 18.25 12.02
CA ARG A 138 -27.44 18.76 13.29
C ARG A 138 -27.61 20.28 13.30
N PHE A 139 -26.65 21.03 12.76
CA PHE A 139 -26.75 22.50 12.67
C PHE A 139 -27.89 22.95 11.77
N ASN A 140 -28.09 22.27 10.63
CA ASN A 140 -29.20 22.61 9.72
C ASN A 140 -30.59 22.24 10.29
N LEU A 141 -30.67 21.28 11.19
CA LEU A 141 -31.91 20.94 11.92
C LEU A 141 -32.24 21.97 13.01
N ILE A 142 -31.23 22.58 13.65
CA ILE A 142 -31.40 23.58 14.70
C ILE A 142 -31.77 24.96 14.09
N LEU A 143 -31.30 25.27 12.88
CA LEU A 143 -31.60 26.53 12.19
C LEU A 143 -32.96 26.53 11.47
N ARG A 144 -33.66 25.38 11.38
CA ARG A 144 -34.99 25.24 10.79
C ARG A 144 -36.13 25.05 11.81
N SER A 145 -35.80 25.03 13.09
CA SER A 145 -36.75 25.05 14.21
C SER A 145 -36.86 26.44 14.80
#